data_a61773aab8c7c6d7d21b0dd90a9d933b
#
_entry.id   a61773aab8c7c6d7d21b0dd90a9d933b
#
_cell.length_a   1.000
_cell.length_b   1.000
_cell.length_c   1.000
_cell.angle_alpha   90.00
_cell.angle_beta   90.00
_cell.angle_gamma   90.00
#
_symmetry.space_group_name_H-M   'P 1'
#
loop_
_entity.id
_entity.type
_entity.pdbx_description
1 polymer ?
#
loop_
_entity_poly.entity_id
_entity_poly.type
_entity_poly.pdbx_seq_one_letter_code
_entity_poly.pdbx_strand_id
1 'polypeptide(L)'
;MGASSKGTDSEEQRYRAPALEKGLDILELISKANEPMSIGMITQALDRSTGELFRMIQVLEYRGFIEQVGNGYLPTARLFALGMQQAPVKSILEVALPVMRELAEDAEQSCHLALRADGDIVVAARMESASLIGFSVRIGYRQPLMLTGSGTVLYAFQTPATRLRWEAAFEPHPSADKLAAFRARADRAQANGYDEHSSDIVPGIVDLAAPVLRGEIAAAALTMPFVRKVPLKVEQGHALQLVREAARRISAELASSDVRV
;
A
#
# COMPACT_ATOMS: atom_id res chain seq x y z
N MET A 1 -33.56 7.28 31.82
CA MET A 1 -34.06 6.36 30.79
C MET A 1 -32.95 6.14 29.78
N GLY A 2 -32.34 4.97 29.88
CA GLY A 2 -31.21 4.61 29.02
C GLY A 2 -31.73 4.13 27.66
N ALA A 3 -31.10 4.58 26.61
CA ALA A 3 -31.21 4.02 25.28
C ALA A 3 -29.87 3.37 24.88
N SER A 4 -29.97 2.12 24.69
CA SER A 4 -29.10 1.02 24.45
C SER A 4 -28.18 1.21 23.23
N SER A 5 -26.87 1.12 23.45
CA SER A 5 -25.82 0.89 22.45
C SER A 5 -25.77 -0.62 22.10
N LYS A 6 -26.65 -1.10 21.24
CA LYS A 6 -26.69 -2.51 20.78
C LYS A 6 -26.68 -2.65 19.25
N GLY A 7 -25.86 -1.90 18.57
CA GLY A 7 -25.83 -1.92 17.10
C GLY A 7 -24.54 -2.42 16.44
N THR A 8 -23.37 -2.26 17.09
CA THR A 8 -22.06 -2.54 16.49
C THR A 8 -21.52 -3.93 16.77
N ASP A 9 -21.88 -4.56 17.89
CA ASP A 9 -21.41 -5.92 18.24
C ASP A 9 -21.99 -7.05 17.37
N SER A 10 -23.10 -6.81 16.66
CA SER A 10 -23.84 -7.88 15.96
C SER A 10 -23.34 -8.16 14.53
N GLU A 11 -22.65 -7.22 13.86
CA GLU A 11 -22.10 -7.44 12.53
C GLU A 11 -20.71 -8.08 12.57
N GLU A 12 -19.85 -7.74 13.53
CA GLU A 12 -18.55 -8.40 13.73
C GLU A 12 -18.68 -9.87 14.13
N GLN A 13 -19.77 -10.25 14.83
CA GLN A 13 -20.02 -11.64 15.22
C GLN A 13 -20.49 -12.54 14.06
N ARG A 14 -20.96 -11.98 12.95
CA ARG A 14 -21.67 -12.74 11.90
C ARG A 14 -20.77 -13.56 10.98
N TYR A 15 -19.47 -13.27 10.93
CA TYR A 15 -18.51 -13.92 10.00
C TYR A 15 -17.19 -14.34 10.67
N ARG A 16 -17.20 -14.71 11.94
CA ARG A 16 -15.97 -15.17 12.62
C ARG A 16 -15.62 -16.60 12.25
N ALA A 17 -14.42 -16.80 11.72
CA ALA A 17 -13.79 -18.09 11.50
C ALA A 17 -12.45 -18.13 12.27
N PRO A 18 -12.47 -18.35 13.59
CA PRO A 18 -11.30 -18.16 14.47
C PRO A 18 -10.05 -18.91 14.02
N ALA A 19 -10.20 -20.08 13.40
CA ALA A 19 -9.07 -20.84 12.88
C ALA A 19 -8.44 -20.16 11.65
N LEU A 20 -9.25 -19.57 10.77
CA LEU A 20 -8.77 -18.84 9.61
C LEU A 20 -8.10 -17.52 10.02
N GLU A 21 -8.73 -16.78 10.95
CA GLU A 21 -8.18 -15.55 11.50
C GLU A 21 -6.78 -15.79 12.08
N LYS A 22 -6.62 -16.79 12.95
CA LYS A 22 -5.33 -17.18 13.52
C LYS A 22 -4.30 -17.57 12.46
N GLY A 23 -4.72 -18.26 11.41
CA GLY A 23 -3.84 -18.61 10.29
C GLY A 23 -3.35 -17.39 9.53
N LEU A 24 -4.22 -16.41 9.27
CA LEU A 24 -3.86 -15.15 8.65
C LEU A 24 -2.95 -14.30 9.54
N ASP A 25 -3.24 -14.20 10.85
CA ASP A 25 -2.38 -13.49 11.81
C ASP A 25 -0.95 -14.05 11.81
N ILE A 26 -0.80 -15.38 11.76
CA ILE A 26 0.50 -16.04 11.67
C ILE A 26 1.23 -15.66 10.37
N LEU A 27 0.54 -15.72 9.22
CA LEU A 27 1.13 -15.38 7.93
C LEU A 27 1.57 -13.91 7.90
N GLU A 28 0.76 -12.99 8.39
CA GLU A 28 1.09 -11.58 8.45
C GLU A 28 2.29 -11.30 9.37
N LEU A 29 2.36 -11.97 10.52
CA LEU A 29 3.46 -11.84 11.46
C LEU A 29 4.78 -12.34 10.84
N ILE A 30 4.79 -13.56 10.31
CA ILE A 30 5.99 -14.18 9.73
C ILE A 30 6.44 -13.41 8.48
N SER A 31 5.51 -12.86 7.68
CA SER A 31 5.85 -12.07 6.48
C SER A 31 6.57 -10.75 6.79
N LYS A 32 6.47 -10.25 8.02
CA LYS A 32 7.18 -9.04 8.48
C LYS A 32 8.55 -9.35 9.11
N ALA A 33 8.82 -10.62 9.40
CA ALA A 33 10.06 -11.05 10.03
C ALA A 33 11.20 -11.14 9.00
N ASN A 34 12.41 -10.73 9.41
CA ASN A 34 13.61 -10.87 8.60
C ASN A 34 14.35 -12.20 8.85
N GLU A 35 14.00 -12.90 9.92
CA GLU A 35 14.62 -14.14 10.37
C GLU A 35 13.55 -15.18 10.71
N PRO A 36 13.89 -16.50 10.70
CA PRO A 36 12.96 -17.55 11.04
C PRO A 36 12.36 -17.36 12.45
N MET A 37 11.05 -17.36 12.55
CA MET A 37 10.34 -17.22 13.84
C MET A 37 10.02 -18.57 14.45
N SER A 38 10.51 -18.84 15.67
CA SER A 38 10.13 -20.02 16.42
C SER A 38 8.65 -19.98 16.86
N ILE A 39 8.08 -21.15 17.15
CA ILE A 39 6.69 -21.22 17.67
C ILE A 39 6.53 -20.37 18.92
N GLY A 40 7.53 -20.35 19.81
CA GLY A 40 7.52 -19.52 21.01
C GLY A 40 7.47 -18.02 20.69
N MET A 41 8.22 -17.55 19.70
CA MET A 41 8.18 -16.15 19.26
C MET A 41 6.83 -15.79 18.64
N ILE A 42 6.25 -16.70 17.84
CA ILE A 42 4.95 -16.48 17.20
C ILE A 42 3.85 -16.39 18.28
N THR A 43 3.83 -17.31 19.23
CA THR A 43 2.84 -17.34 20.32
C THR A 43 2.94 -16.10 21.21
N GLN A 44 4.15 -15.67 21.54
CA GLN A 44 4.39 -14.46 22.31
C GLN A 44 3.93 -13.21 21.57
N ALA A 45 4.27 -13.09 20.28
CA ALA A 45 3.92 -11.92 19.48
C ALA A 45 2.41 -11.77 19.24
N LEU A 46 1.69 -12.89 19.14
CA LEU A 46 0.24 -12.91 18.92
C LEU A 46 -0.58 -12.98 20.22
N ASP A 47 0.09 -13.05 21.38
CA ASP A 47 -0.55 -13.24 22.70
C ASP A 47 -1.53 -14.42 22.69
N ARG A 48 -1.05 -15.60 22.21
CA ARG A 48 -1.83 -16.84 22.06
C ARG A 48 -1.06 -18.02 22.59
N SER A 49 -1.78 -19.06 23.03
CA SER A 49 -1.16 -20.31 23.47
C SER A 49 -0.63 -21.13 22.28
N THR A 50 0.41 -21.96 22.55
CA THR A 50 0.95 -22.90 21.55
C THR A 50 -0.12 -23.86 21.03
N GLY A 51 -1.00 -24.36 21.87
CA GLY A 51 -2.07 -25.30 21.50
C GLY A 51 -3.08 -24.66 20.51
N GLU A 52 -3.30 -23.33 20.61
CA GLU A 52 -4.19 -22.61 19.69
C GLU A 52 -3.60 -22.42 18.31
N LEU A 53 -2.28 -22.17 18.22
CA LEU A 53 -1.63 -21.81 16.97
C LEU A 53 -0.99 -23.00 16.25
N PHE A 54 -0.62 -24.06 16.97
CA PHE A 54 0.13 -25.19 16.42
C PHE A 54 -0.56 -25.82 15.21
N ARG A 55 -1.87 -26.09 15.31
CA ARG A 55 -2.63 -26.66 14.18
C ARG A 55 -2.66 -25.74 12.96
N MET A 56 -2.69 -24.42 13.18
CA MET A 56 -2.67 -23.45 12.08
C MET A 56 -1.31 -23.42 11.41
N ILE A 57 -0.22 -23.45 12.19
CA ILE A 57 1.16 -23.53 11.69
C ILE A 57 1.33 -24.79 10.84
N GLN A 58 0.90 -25.95 11.33
CA GLN A 58 0.97 -27.21 10.57
C GLN A 58 0.18 -27.14 9.25
N VAL A 59 -1.03 -26.56 9.27
CA VAL A 59 -1.82 -26.40 8.04
C VAL A 59 -1.12 -25.46 7.05
N LEU A 60 -0.57 -24.35 7.52
CA LEU A 60 0.15 -23.39 6.67
C LEU A 60 1.41 -24.02 6.06
N GLU A 61 2.16 -24.81 6.84
CA GLU A 61 3.33 -25.55 6.37
C GLU A 61 2.90 -26.63 5.36
N TYR A 62 1.93 -27.47 5.68
CA TYR A 62 1.39 -28.49 4.76
C TYR A 62 0.89 -27.89 3.45
N ARG A 63 0.27 -26.72 3.52
CA ARG A 63 -0.21 -25.98 2.35
C ARG A 63 0.92 -25.24 1.63
N GLY A 64 2.13 -25.27 2.15
CA GLY A 64 3.33 -24.65 1.57
C GLY A 64 3.34 -23.12 1.61
N PHE A 65 2.62 -22.49 2.54
CA PHE A 65 2.68 -21.04 2.76
C PHE A 65 3.87 -20.62 3.61
N ILE A 66 4.28 -21.50 4.51
CA ILE A 66 5.48 -21.35 5.35
C ILE A 66 6.30 -22.62 5.26
N GLU A 67 7.57 -22.52 5.57
CA GLU A 67 8.49 -23.66 5.67
C GLU A 67 9.32 -23.58 6.95
N GLN A 68 9.68 -24.73 7.49
CA GLN A 68 10.55 -24.79 8.66
C GLN A 68 12.01 -24.62 8.25
N VAL A 69 12.67 -23.65 8.87
CA VAL A 69 14.11 -23.40 8.71
C VAL A 69 14.77 -23.39 10.08
N GLY A 70 15.58 -24.42 10.36
CA GLY A 70 16.13 -24.63 11.70
C GLY A 70 15.02 -24.84 12.74
N ASN A 71 14.97 -24.00 13.77
CA ASN A 71 13.95 -24.03 14.81
C ASN A 71 12.80 -23.04 14.60
N GLY A 72 12.71 -22.41 13.43
CA GLY A 72 11.72 -21.39 13.12
C GLY A 72 11.04 -21.61 11.78
N TYR A 73 10.12 -20.72 11.44
CA TYR A 73 9.35 -20.71 10.21
C TYR A 73 9.60 -19.44 9.43
N LEU A 74 9.66 -19.56 8.10
CA LEU A 74 9.71 -18.47 7.14
C LEU A 74 8.55 -18.59 6.14
N PRO A 75 8.10 -17.48 5.53
CA PRO A 75 7.16 -17.55 4.42
C PRO A 75 7.85 -18.12 3.19
N THR A 76 7.12 -18.94 2.43
CA THR A 76 7.58 -19.44 1.13
C THR A 76 7.23 -18.45 -0.01
N ALA A 77 7.75 -18.72 -1.20
CA ALA A 77 7.38 -17.98 -2.41
C ALA A 77 5.90 -18.16 -2.82
N ARG A 78 5.11 -19.00 -2.12
CA ARG A 78 3.71 -19.27 -2.48
C ARG A 78 2.81 -18.03 -2.38
N LEU A 79 3.00 -17.20 -1.33
CA LEU A 79 2.24 -15.94 -1.20
C LEU A 79 2.55 -14.98 -2.35
N PHE A 80 3.83 -14.86 -2.71
CA PHE A 80 4.25 -14.09 -3.88
C PHE A 80 3.60 -14.62 -5.17
N ALA A 81 3.66 -15.94 -5.39
CA ALA A 81 3.06 -16.57 -6.58
C ALA A 81 1.55 -16.32 -6.68
N LEU A 82 0.81 -16.40 -5.56
CA LEU A 82 -0.62 -16.08 -5.54
C LEU A 82 -0.89 -14.60 -5.88
N GLY A 83 -0.10 -13.69 -5.33
CA GLY A 83 -0.21 -12.26 -5.66
C GLY A 83 0.06 -11.98 -7.13
N MET A 84 1.09 -12.63 -7.70
CA MET A 84 1.45 -12.47 -9.12
C MET A 84 0.49 -13.15 -10.10
N GLN A 85 -0.38 -14.04 -9.65
CA GLN A 85 -1.45 -14.61 -10.47
C GLN A 85 -2.63 -13.64 -10.68
N GLN A 86 -2.70 -12.56 -9.90
CA GLN A 86 -3.68 -11.50 -10.12
C GLN A 86 -3.24 -10.66 -11.32
N ALA A 87 -3.85 -10.91 -12.48
CA ALA A 87 -3.52 -10.25 -13.74
C ALA A 87 -3.39 -8.71 -13.65
N PRO A 88 -4.29 -7.97 -12.96
CA PRO A 88 -4.14 -6.52 -12.83
C PRO A 88 -2.86 -6.08 -12.09
N VAL A 89 -2.48 -6.78 -11.02
CA VAL A 89 -1.27 -6.45 -10.23
C VAL A 89 -0.01 -6.78 -11.01
N LYS A 90 0.03 -7.95 -11.65
CA LYS A 90 1.16 -8.37 -12.47
C LYS A 90 1.43 -7.36 -13.58
N SER A 91 0.40 -7.00 -14.36
CA SER A 91 0.57 -6.08 -15.47
C SER A 91 1.03 -4.68 -15.02
N ILE A 92 0.51 -4.19 -13.89
CA ILE A 92 0.95 -2.89 -13.34
C ILE A 92 2.43 -2.92 -12.97
N LEU A 93 2.91 -3.97 -12.30
CA LEU A 93 4.31 -4.05 -11.87
C LEU A 93 5.25 -4.24 -13.06
N GLU A 94 4.89 -5.08 -14.04
CA GLU A 94 5.68 -5.31 -15.24
C GLU A 94 5.93 -4.02 -16.03
N VAL A 95 4.92 -3.18 -16.13
CA VAL A 95 4.99 -1.89 -16.82
C VAL A 95 5.66 -0.82 -15.97
N ALA A 96 5.35 -0.75 -14.68
CA ALA A 96 5.80 0.34 -13.82
C ALA A 96 7.28 0.26 -13.47
N LEU A 97 7.83 -0.93 -13.22
CA LEU A 97 9.21 -1.08 -12.71
C LEU A 97 10.28 -0.46 -13.64
N PRO A 98 10.25 -0.67 -14.96
CA PRO A 98 11.22 0.00 -15.85
C PRO A 98 11.11 1.53 -15.80
N VAL A 99 9.90 2.06 -15.87
CA VAL A 99 9.63 3.51 -15.84
C VAL A 99 10.03 4.13 -14.49
N MET A 100 9.77 3.43 -13.39
CA MET A 100 10.16 3.88 -12.05
C MET A 100 11.68 3.92 -11.87
N ARG A 101 12.42 3.02 -12.54
CA ARG A 101 13.88 3.04 -12.51
C ARG A 101 14.42 4.31 -13.17
N GLU A 102 13.97 4.60 -14.39
CA GLU A 102 14.33 5.83 -15.10
C GLU A 102 13.98 7.08 -14.28
N LEU A 103 12.75 7.12 -13.71
CA LEU A 103 12.34 8.21 -12.84
C LEU A 103 13.26 8.41 -11.64
N ALA A 104 13.68 7.33 -10.98
CA ALA A 104 14.55 7.41 -9.80
C ALA A 104 15.97 7.87 -10.16
N GLU A 105 16.45 7.54 -11.36
CA GLU A 105 17.73 7.98 -11.91
C GLU A 105 17.66 9.47 -12.29
N ASP A 106 16.67 9.89 -13.06
CA ASP A 106 16.52 11.25 -13.57
C ASP A 106 16.26 12.26 -12.45
N ALA A 107 15.44 11.90 -11.48
CA ALA A 107 15.10 12.77 -10.35
C ALA A 107 16.13 12.73 -9.22
N GLU A 108 17.06 11.77 -9.21
CA GLU A 108 17.93 11.45 -8.06
C GLU A 108 17.17 11.31 -6.73
N GLN A 109 15.93 10.85 -6.79
CA GLN A 109 15.04 10.60 -5.67
C GLN A 109 14.46 9.20 -5.78
N SER A 110 14.20 8.56 -4.64
CA SER A 110 13.49 7.28 -4.64
C SER A 110 12.01 7.49 -4.91
N CYS A 111 11.37 6.51 -5.52
CA CYS A 111 9.92 6.52 -5.74
C CYS A 111 9.29 5.17 -5.37
N HIS A 112 7.98 5.18 -5.17
CA HIS A 112 7.22 3.96 -4.89
C HIS A 112 5.87 3.96 -5.60
N LEU A 113 5.37 2.75 -5.85
CA LEU A 113 4.04 2.50 -6.38
C LEU A 113 3.15 1.99 -5.25
N ALA A 114 2.06 2.67 -5.00
CA ALA A 114 1.09 2.33 -3.98
C ALA A 114 -0.22 1.83 -4.59
N LEU A 115 -0.78 0.80 -3.97
CA LEU A 115 -2.10 0.25 -4.26
C LEU A 115 -3.03 0.49 -3.07
N ARG A 116 -4.33 0.43 -3.33
CA ARG A 116 -5.32 0.43 -2.24
C ARG A 116 -5.38 -0.94 -1.55
N ALA A 117 -5.47 -0.92 -0.24
CA ALA A 117 -5.73 -2.10 0.60
C ALA A 117 -6.75 -1.71 1.68
N ASP A 118 -8.04 -1.89 1.40
CA ASP A 118 -9.17 -1.46 2.24
C ASP A 118 -9.17 0.05 2.53
N GLY A 119 -9.10 0.47 3.78
CA GLY A 119 -8.99 1.88 4.19
C GLY A 119 -7.59 2.46 4.08
N ASP A 120 -6.59 1.63 3.71
CA ASP A 120 -5.17 1.97 3.65
C ASP A 120 -4.65 2.01 2.21
N ILE A 121 -3.43 2.51 2.07
CA ILE A 121 -2.54 2.20 0.96
C ILE A 121 -1.57 1.09 1.37
N VAL A 122 -1.07 0.35 0.38
CA VAL A 122 0.08 -0.55 0.53
C VAL A 122 1.10 -0.26 -0.55
N VAL A 123 2.37 -0.17 -0.19
CA VAL A 123 3.47 -0.01 -1.15
C VAL A 123 3.75 -1.36 -1.83
N ALA A 124 3.46 -1.45 -3.12
CA ALA A 124 3.61 -2.66 -3.93
C ALA A 124 4.99 -2.78 -4.60
N ALA A 125 5.60 -1.63 -4.94
CA ALA A 125 6.93 -1.57 -5.52
C ALA A 125 7.65 -0.29 -5.08
N ARG A 126 8.97 -0.33 -5.10
CA ARG A 126 9.81 0.85 -4.90
C ARG A 126 11.01 0.81 -5.84
N MET A 127 11.53 1.99 -6.14
CA MET A 127 12.80 2.14 -6.81
C MET A 127 13.65 3.13 -6.02
N GLU A 128 14.83 2.70 -5.61
CA GLU A 128 15.74 3.54 -4.83
C GLU A 128 16.60 4.38 -5.77
N SER A 129 16.82 5.63 -5.38
CA SER A 129 17.79 6.48 -6.07
C SER A 129 19.21 5.93 -5.90
N ALA A 130 20.03 6.07 -6.92
CA ALA A 130 21.46 5.78 -6.85
C ALA A 130 22.26 6.80 -6.01
N SER A 131 21.61 7.86 -5.52
CA SER A 131 22.24 8.86 -4.63
C SER A 131 22.70 8.23 -3.32
N LEU A 132 23.84 8.70 -2.79
CA LEU A 132 24.39 8.24 -1.51
C LEU A 132 23.48 8.51 -0.30
N ILE A 133 22.61 9.52 -0.41
CA ILE A 133 21.64 9.89 0.60
C ILE A 133 20.25 9.93 -0.06
N GLY A 134 19.30 9.21 0.50
CA GLY A 134 17.93 9.15 -0.02
C GLY A 134 16.95 8.69 1.05
N PHE A 135 15.69 8.94 0.81
CA PHE A 135 14.56 8.43 1.58
C PHE A 135 13.77 7.48 0.71
N SER A 136 13.45 6.30 1.20
CA SER A 136 12.60 5.35 0.49
C SER A 136 11.61 4.68 1.44
N VAL A 137 10.43 4.35 0.92
CA VAL A 137 9.38 3.65 1.66
C VAL A 137 9.48 2.16 1.34
N ARG A 138 9.37 1.30 2.36
CA ARG A 138 9.52 -0.15 2.20
C ARG A 138 8.31 -0.76 1.48
N ILE A 139 8.54 -1.79 0.67
CA ILE A 139 7.47 -2.62 0.11
C ILE A 139 6.69 -3.27 1.27
N GLY A 140 5.36 -3.35 1.14
CA GLY A 140 4.47 -3.83 2.18
C GLY A 140 4.11 -2.80 3.26
N TYR A 141 4.74 -1.61 3.25
CA TYR A 141 4.36 -0.53 4.16
C TYR A 141 2.90 -0.12 3.92
N ARG A 142 2.13 -0.02 4.99
CA ARG A 142 0.72 0.39 4.98
C ARG A 142 0.53 1.67 5.77
N GLN A 143 -0.39 2.50 5.29
CA GLN A 143 -0.83 3.71 5.99
C GLN A 143 -2.28 4.03 5.64
N PRO A 144 -3.03 4.64 6.56
CA PRO A 144 -4.35 5.15 6.26
C PRO A 144 -4.32 6.03 5.01
N LEU A 145 -5.22 5.73 4.07
CA LEU A 145 -5.32 6.38 2.76
C LEU A 145 -5.37 7.91 2.90
N MET A 146 -6.10 8.42 3.90
CA MET A 146 -6.27 9.84 4.13
C MET A 146 -4.99 10.59 4.52
N LEU A 147 -3.95 9.90 5.03
CA LEU A 147 -2.71 10.50 5.53
C LEU A 147 -1.60 10.57 4.48
N THR A 148 -1.85 10.11 3.25
CA THR A 148 -0.81 9.98 2.24
C THR A 148 -1.16 10.66 0.93
N GLY A 149 -0.14 11.15 0.21
CA GLY A 149 -0.30 11.65 -1.17
C GLY A 149 -0.78 10.56 -2.11
N SER A 150 -0.23 9.34 -1.98
CA SER A 150 -0.68 8.17 -2.72
C SER A 150 -2.18 7.91 -2.54
N GLY A 151 -2.66 7.95 -1.29
CA GLY A 151 -4.06 7.70 -0.98
C GLY A 151 -4.97 8.82 -1.49
N THR A 152 -4.53 10.08 -1.38
CA THR A 152 -5.26 11.24 -1.95
C THR A 152 -5.48 11.04 -3.45
N VAL A 153 -4.45 10.70 -4.19
CA VAL A 153 -4.53 10.47 -5.64
C VAL A 153 -5.39 9.26 -5.98
N LEU A 154 -5.19 8.13 -5.27
CA LEU A 154 -6.02 6.94 -5.47
C LEU A 154 -7.51 7.23 -5.29
N TYR A 155 -7.87 7.99 -4.25
CA TYR A 155 -9.26 8.36 -3.98
C TYR A 155 -9.77 9.41 -4.97
N ALA A 156 -8.97 10.42 -5.32
CA ALA A 156 -9.33 11.51 -6.21
C ALA A 156 -9.83 11.04 -7.58
N PHE A 157 -9.23 9.98 -8.11
CA PHE A 157 -9.54 9.42 -9.42
C PHE A 157 -10.45 8.19 -9.34
N GLN A 158 -11.40 8.17 -8.40
CA GLN A 158 -12.47 7.17 -8.31
C GLN A 158 -13.84 7.78 -8.65
N THR A 159 -14.78 6.90 -9.01
CA THR A 159 -16.16 7.32 -9.16
C THR A 159 -16.76 7.77 -7.83
N PRO A 160 -17.77 8.69 -7.82
CA PRO A 160 -18.41 9.12 -6.58
C PRO A 160 -18.93 7.95 -5.73
N ALA A 161 -19.51 6.93 -6.35
CA ALA A 161 -20.00 5.74 -5.66
C ALA A 161 -18.88 4.92 -5.02
N THR A 162 -17.69 4.85 -5.67
CA THR A 162 -16.52 4.18 -5.12
C THR A 162 -15.92 4.97 -3.96
N ARG A 163 -15.84 6.30 -4.07
CA ARG A 163 -15.38 7.16 -2.97
C ARG A 163 -16.21 6.96 -1.71
N LEU A 164 -17.54 6.95 -1.82
CA LEU A 164 -18.46 6.72 -0.68
C LEU A 164 -18.22 5.34 -0.03
N ARG A 165 -18.03 4.29 -0.84
CA ARG A 165 -17.72 2.96 -0.30
C ARG A 165 -16.39 2.92 0.44
N TRP A 166 -15.38 3.66 -0.04
CA TRP A 166 -14.07 3.72 0.62
C TRP A 166 -14.14 4.47 1.94
N GLU A 167 -14.89 5.57 1.98
CA GLU A 167 -15.10 6.34 3.22
C GLU A 167 -15.75 5.52 4.32
N ALA A 168 -16.69 4.62 3.96
CA ALA A 168 -17.32 3.71 4.91
C ALA A 168 -16.34 2.68 5.52
N ALA A 169 -15.19 2.46 4.88
CA ALA A 169 -14.15 1.54 5.32
C ALA A 169 -12.98 2.24 6.03
N PHE A 170 -13.05 3.56 6.28
CA PHE A 170 -11.99 4.26 7.01
C PHE A 170 -12.04 3.93 8.50
N GLU A 171 -10.93 3.37 9.00
CA GLU A 171 -10.76 3.05 10.42
C GLU A 171 -9.51 3.74 11.00
N PRO A 172 -9.59 4.40 12.17
CA PRO A 172 -10.85 4.79 12.83
C PRO A 172 -11.65 5.80 11.98
N HIS A 173 -12.95 5.83 12.13
CA HIS A 173 -13.79 6.79 11.40
C HIS A 173 -13.33 8.24 11.64
N PRO A 174 -13.01 8.98 10.57
CA PRO A 174 -12.54 10.36 10.70
C PRO A 174 -13.68 11.27 11.18
N SER A 175 -13.33 12.36 11.87
CA SER A 175 -14.30 13.42 12.13
C SER A 175 -14.79 14.05 10.83
N ALA A 176 -15.98 14.66 10.85
CA ALA A 176 -16.57 15.32 9.67
C ALA A 176 -15.61 16.36 9.05
N ASP A 177 -14.91 17.13 9.90
CA ASP A 177 -13.94 18.15 9.44
C ASP A 177 -12.74 17.54 8.73
N LYS A 178 -12.18 16.45 9.28
CA LYS A 178 -11.06 15.73 8.65
C LYS A 178 -11.46 15.14 7.30
N LEU A 179 -12.65 14.54 7.23
CA LEU A 179 -13.18 14.01 5.98
C LEU A 179 -13.42 15.09 4.95
N ALA A 180 -14.00 16.24 5.36
CA ALA A 180 -14.21 17.39 4.47
C ALA A 180 -12.89 17.95 3.94
N ALA A 181 -11.88 18.11 4.80
CA ALA A 181 -10.54 18.56 4.40
C ALA A 181 -9.88 17.59 3.42
N PHE A 182 -10.00 16.28 3.66
CA PHE A 182 -9.48 15.25 2.75
C PHE A 182 -10.18 15.28 1.39
N ARG A 183 -11.51 15.38 1.35
CA ARG A 183 -12.27 15.51 0.11
C ARG A 183 -11.83 16.74 -0.70
N ALA A 184 -11.70 17.89 -0.03
CA ALA A 184 -11.24 19.12 -0.67
C ALA A 184 -9.82 19.00 -1.24
N ARG A 185 -8.93 18.27 -0.55
CA ARG A 185 -7.58 17.96 -1.07
C ARG A 185 -7.67 17.05 -2.29
N ALA A 186 -8.47 16.02 -2.24
CA ALA A 186 -8.67 15.08 -3.34
C ALA A 186 -9.28 15.76 -4.58
N ASP A 187 -10.22 16.69 -4.40
CA ASP A 187 -10.82 17.46 -5.51
C ASP A 187 -9.78 18.36 -6.17
N ARG A 188 -8.88 19.00 -5.38
CA ARG A 188 -7.73 19.72 -5.92
C ARG A 188 -6.77 18.81 -6.68
N ALA A 189 -6.48 17.63 -6.13
CA ALA A 189 -5.61 16.65 -6.78
C ALA A 189 -6.21 16.18 -8.12
N GLN A 190 -7.52 15.97 -8.19
CA GLN A 190 -8.22 15.60 -9.41
C GLN A 190 -8.13 16.72 -10.46
N ALA A 191 -8.36 17.96 -10.06
CA ALA A 191 -8.29 19.13 -10.96
C ALA A 191 -6.86 19.35 -11.51
N ASN A 192 -5.85 19.15 -10.68
CA ASN A 192 -4.44 19.37 -11.06
C ASN A 192 -3.83 18.16 -11.81
N GLY A 193 -4.38 16.96 -11.63
CA GLY A 193 -3.79 15.70 -12.12
C GLY A 193 -2.69 15.13 -11.23
N TYR A 194 -2.49 15.67 -10.03
CA TYR A 194 -1.49 15.25 -9.05
C TYR A 194 -1.81 15.78 -7.65
N ASP A 195 -1.15 15.21 -6.65
CA ASP A 195 -1.12 15.75 -5.30
C ASP A 195 0.32 16.11 -4.90
N GLU A 196 0.48 17.28 -4.30
CA GLU A 196 1.74 17.80 -3.78
C GLU A 196 1.48 18.44 -2.44
N HIS A 197 2.07 17.88 -1.38
CA HIS A 197 1.93 18.43 -0.03
C HIS A 197 3.06 17.98 0.90
N SER A 198 3.25 18.72 1.97
CA SER A 198 4.16 18.32 3.04
C SER A 198 3.67 17.02 3.68
N SER A 199 4.55 16.04 3.83
CA SER A 199 4.19 14.74 4.40
C SER A 199 3.67 14.88 5.82
N ASP A 200 2.50 14.31 6.07
CA ASP A 200 1.91 14.24 7.42
C ASP A 200 2.64 13.22 8.33
N ILE A 201 3.51 12.39 7.73
CA ILE A 201 4.18 11.28 8.40
C ILE A 201 5.63 11.61 8.73
N VAL A 202 6.35 12.26 7.80
CA VAL A 202 7.77 12.57 7.95
C VAL A 202 8.02 14.05 7.71
N PRO A 203 8.29 14.85 8.76
CA PRO A 203 8.57 16.27 8.64
C PRO A 203 9.73 16.55 7.67
N GLY A 204 9.59 17.57 6.84
CA GLY A 204 10.61 18.00 5.89
C GLY A 204 10.60 17.25 4.55
N ILE A 205 9.72 16.27 4.38
CA ILE A 205 9.48 15.60 3.10
C ILE A 205 8.26 16.23 2.43
N VAL A 206 8.30 16.35 1.12
CA VAL A 206 7.14 16.71 0.28
C VAL A 206 6.77 15.50 -0.57
N ASP A 207 5.55 15.00 -0.40
CA ASP A 207 5.03 13.91 -1.22
C ASP A 207 4.56 14.47 -2.58
N LEU A 208 5.15 13.96 -3.66
CA LEU A 208 4.78 14.23 -5.03
C LEU A 208 4.10 12.98 -5.60
N ALA A 209 2.79 13.01 -5.77
CA ALA A 209 2.01 11.84 -6.17
C ALA A 209 1.20 12.10 -7.45
N ALA A 210 1.20 11.13 -8.37
CA ALA A 210 0.41 11.16 -9.60
C ALA A 210 -0.32 9.82 -9.82
N PRO A 211 -1.54 9.86 -10.44
CA PRO A 211 -2.32 8.66 -10.69
C PRO A 211 -1.72 7.82 -11.81
N VAL A 212 -1.66 6.52 -11.60
CA VAL A 212 -1.52 5.54 -12.66
C VAL A 212 -2.92 5.07 -13.04
N LEU A 213 -3.38 5.47 -14.20
CA LEU A 213 -4.77 5.30 -14.63
C LEU A 213 -4.95 4.02 -15.46
N ARG A 214 -6.10 3.39 -15.27
CA ARG A 214 -6.69 2.43 -16.19
C ARG A 214 -8.05 2.99 -16.64
N GLY A 215 -8.12 3.48 -17.88
CA GLY A 215 -9.18 4.39 -18.28
C GLY A 215 -9.11 5.70 -17.49
N GLU A 216 -10.19 6.07 -16.82
CA GLU A 216 -10.26 7.29 -15.99
C GLU A 216 -10.04 7.02 -14.47
N ILE A 217 -9.86 5.74 -14.09
CA ILE A 217 -9.79 5.29 -12.71
C ILE A 217 -8.33 5.06 -12.30
N ALA A 218 -7.94 5.56 -11.14
CA ALA A 218 -6.62 5.26 -10.58
C ALA A 218 -6.55 3.79 -10.13
N ALA A 219 -5.70 3.02 -10.81
CA ALA A 219 -5.36 1.64 -10.47
C ALA A 219 -4.20 1.58 -9.46
N ALA A 220 -3.31 2.57 -9.50
CA ALA A 220 -2.20 2.75 -8.58
C ALA A 220 -1.88 4.24 -8.42
N ALA A 221 -1.03 4.58 -7.45
CA ALA A 221 -0.43 5.90 -7.31
C ALA A 221 1.10 5.77 -7.38
N LEU A 222 1.73 6.53 -8.27
CA LEU A 222 3.17 6.71 -8.31
C LEU A 222 3.53 7.90 -7.42
N THR A 223 4.38 7.68 -6.43
CA THR A 223 4.72 8.71 -5.43
C THR A 223 6.22 8.80 -5.26
N MET A 224 6.72 10.03 -5.19
CA MET A 224 8.09 10.37 -4.86
C MET A 224 8.10 11.19 -3.58
N PRO A 225 8.57 10.66 -2.46
CA PRO A 225 8.84 11.45 -1.26
C PRO A 225 10.08 12.31 -1.52
N PHE A 226 9.86 13.57 -1.88
CA PHE A 226 10.92 14.49 -2.26
C PHE A 226 11.68 14.99 -1.03
N VAL A 227 12.98 14.78 -1.04
CA VAL A 227 13.92 15.25 -0.01
C VAL A 227 14.79 16.35 -0.58
N ARG A 228 14.81 17.51 0.08
CA ARG A 228 15.69 18.60 -0.31
C ARG A 228 17.11 18.31 0.12
N LYS A 229 17.97 17.97 -0.84
CA LYS A 229 19.40 17.66 -0.64
C LYS A 229 20.25 18.90 -0.90
N VAL A 230 21.47 18.93 -0.37
CA VAL A 230 22.47 19.97 -0.66
C VAL A 230 23.74 19.29 -1.19
N PRO A 231 24.21 19.63 -2.40
CA PRO A 231 23.56 20.54 -3.39
C PRO A 231 22.27 19.95 -3.95
N LEU A 232 21.30 20.82 -4.26
CA LEU A 232 20.08 20.42 -4.94
C LEU A 232 20.37 20.31 -6.44
N LYS A 233 20.22 19.11 -7.01
CA LYS A 233 20.42 18.87 -8.44
C LYS A 233 19.14 18.94 -9.24
N VAL A 234 18.02 18.51 -8.66
CA VAL A 234 16.70 18.52 -9.29
C VAL A 234 15.76 19.32 -8.40
N GLU A 235 15.21 20.39 -8.94
CA GLU A 235 14.22 21.24 -8.26
C GLU A 235 12.89 20.50 -8.09
N GLN A 236 12.17 20.78 -6.99
CA GLN A 236 10.90 20.11 -6.65
C GLN A 236 9.87 20.17 -7.78
N GLY A 237 9.72 21.34 -8.42
CA GLY A 237 8.79 21.50 -9.54
C GLY A 237 9.16 20.64 -10.76
N HIS A 238 10.45 20.44 -11.03
CA HIS A 238 10.89 19.54 -12.09
C HIS A 238 10.70 18.07 -11.71
N ALA A 239 10.99 17.70 -10.45
CA ALA A 239 10.73 16.35 -9.94
C ALA A 239 9.23 16.00 -10.05
N LEU A 240 8.32 16.93 -9.74
CA LEU A 240 6.89 16.76 -9.93
C LEU A 240 6.52 16.48 -11.39
N GLN A 241 7.12 17.22 -12.33
CA GLN A 241 6.88 16.98 -13.77
C GLN A 241 7.35 15.58 -14.18
N LEU A 242 8.50 15.12 -13.71
CA LEU A 242 9.01 13.76 -13.96
C LEU A 242 8.06 12.68 -13.40
N VAL A 243 7.54 12.86 -12.18
CA VAL A 243 6.54 11.95 -11.60
C VAL A 243 5.27 11.87 -12.45
N ARG A 244 4.75 13.01 -12.87
CA ARG A 244 3.55 13.10 -13.73
C ARG A 244 3.76 12.44 -15.08
N GLU A 245 4.91 12.66 -15.70
CA GLU A 245 5.26 12.03 -16.98
C GLU A 245 5.39 10.51 -16.84
N ALA A 246 6.11 10.04 -15.83
CA ALA A 246 6.26 8.61 -15.54
C ALA A 246 4.90 7.94 -15.30
N ALA A 247 4.02 8.56 -14.50
CA ALA A 247 2.68 8.03 -14.26
C ALA A 247 1.82 7.96 -15.53
N ARG A 248 1.92 8.95 -16.43
CA ARG A 248 1.25 8.93 -17.74
C ARG A 248 1.79 7.83 -18.65
N ARG A 249 3.11 7.63 -18.70
CA ARG A 249 3.75 6.53 -19.47
C ARG A 249 3.24 5.18 -18.99
N ILE A 250 3.27 4.93 -17.68
CA ILE A 250 2.74 3.69 -17.11
C ILE A 250 1.27 3.49 -17.50
N SER A 251 0.44 4.53 -17.37
CA SER A 251 -0.98 4.47 -17.74
C SER A 251 -1.21 4.13 -19.21
N ALA A 252 -0.43 4.72 -20.12
CA ALA A 252 -0.51 4.47 -21.56
C ALA A 252 -0.10 3.03 -21.92
N GLU A 253 0.95 2.51 -21.29
CA GLU A 253 1.40 1.12 -21.53
C GLU A 253 0.39 0.10 -20.97
N LEU A 254 -0.24 0.38 -19.81
CA LEU A 254 -1.33 -0.46 -19.28
C LEU A 254 -2.51 -0.53 -20.25
N ALA A 255 -2.94 0.62 -20.80
CA ALA A 255 -4.01 0.66 -21.76
C ALA A 255 -3.69 -0.15 -23.04
N SER A 256 -2.43 -0.13 -23.48
CA SER A 256 -2.00 -0.90 -24.65
C SER A 256 -1.91 -2.42 -24.38
N SER A 257 -1.65 -2.80 -23.14
CA SER A 257 -1.59 -4.21 -22.71
C SER A 257 -2.98 -4.84 -22.59
N ASP A 258 -3.99 -4.06 -22.17
CA ASP A 258 -5.38 -4.52 -22.02
C ASP A 258 -6.05 -4.77 -23.41
N VAL A 259 -5.53 -4.21 -24.50
CA VAL A 259 -6.05 -4.42 -25.89
C VAL A 259 -5.51 -5.69 -26.53
N ARG A 260 -4.50 -6.33 -25.95
CA ARG A 260 -3.82 -7.52 -26.53
C ARG A 260 -4.31 -8.86 -25.96
N VAL A 261 -5.38 -8.87 -25.15
CA VAL A 261 -5.96 -10.12 -24.58
C VAL A 261 -7.24 -10.53 -25.29
#